data_84bdd7ca4c4c70661eefdbe977a15a89
#
_entry.id   84bdd7ca4c4c70661eefdbe977a15a89
#
_cell.length_a   1.000
_cell.length_b   1.000
_cell.length_c   1.000
_cell.angle_alpha   90.00
_cell.angle_beta   90.00
_cell.angle_gamma   90.00
#
_symmetry.space_group_name_H-M   'P 1'
#
loop_
_entity.id
_entity.type
_entity.pdbx_description
1 polymer ?
#
loop_
_entity_poly.entity_id
_entity_poly.type
_entity_poly.pdbx_seq_one_letter_code
_entity_poly.pdbx_strand_id
1 'polypeptide(L)'
;RSRGLGDVYKRQVLEYATGEKHPNMLKWATCVRSGDPDNLEARAAAYYWKTLFSDNIRGFIRGRDEDAPNNLLNYGYAIVRATVARALVCSGLLPTLGVHHRNKYNAYCLADDIMEPYRPYVDLLVYQIVKEEGPLELNTSMKARLLSIPMTDVRINGVTSPLMIAATTTSASLAKCFCGESKQVIYPILQ
;
A
#
# COMPACT_ATOMS: atom_id res chain seq x y z
N ARG A 1 16.69 -2.22 3.06
CA ARG A 1 16.20 -3.23 2.10
C ARG A 1 14.70 -3.36 2.28
N SER A 2 13.91 -2.81 1.35
CA SER A 2 12.44 -2.87 1.39
C SER A 2 11.86 -4.05 0.57
N ARG A 3 12.71 -4.98 0.11
CA ARG A 3 12.28 -6.14 -0.68
C ARG A 3 11.36 -7.03 0.13
N GLY A 4 10.23 -7.41 -0.45
CA GLY A 4 9.23 -8.23 0.20
C GLY A 4 8.42 -7.53 1.30
N LEU A 5 8.70 -6.24 1.63
CA LEU A 5 7.97 -5.52 2.68
C LEU A 5 6.48 -5.40 2.33
N GLY A 6 6.16 -5.08 1.09
CA GLY A 6 4.78 -5.03 0.60
C GLY A 6 4.05 -6.37 0.78
N ASP A 7 4.73 -7.49 0.53
CA ASP A 7 4.13 -8.82 0.67
C ASP A 7 3.98 -9.24 2.14
N VAL A 8 4.86 -8.76 3.04
CA VAL A 8 4.66 -8.93 4.49
C VAL A 8 3.38 -8.23 4.94
N TYR A 9 3.15 -6.99 4.50
CA TYR A 9 1.93 -6.26 4.83
C TYR A 9 0.68 -6.88 4.21
N LYS A 10 0.73 -7.32 2.95
CA LYS A 10 -0.37 -8.05 2.32
C LYS A 10 -0.73 -9.32 3.10
N ARG A 11 0.28 -10.05 3.62
CA ARG A 11 0.04 -11.20 4.49
C ARG A 11 -0.74 -10.80 5.75
N GLN A 12 -0.35 -9.71 6.41
CA GLN A 12 -1.04 -9.24 7.61
C GLN A 12 -2.49 -8.83 7.32
N VAL A 13 -2.74 -8.20 6.15
CA VAL A 13 -4.11 -7.91 5.69
C VAL A 13 -4.93 -9.19 5.52
N LEU A 14 -4.37 -10.23 4.90
CA LEU A 14 -5.06 -11.51 4.75
C LEU A 14 -5.35 -12.16 6.10
N GLU A 15 -4.36 -12.19 7.00
CA GLU A 15 -4.54 -12.75 8.35
C GLU A 15 -5.63 -12.02 9.13
N TYR A 16 -5.72 -10.70 8.98
CA TYR A 16 -6.82 -9.92 9.55
C TYR A 16 -8.18 -10.24 8.89
N ALA A 17 -8.22 -10.32 7.56
CA ALA A 17 -9.45 -10.51 6.80
C ALA A 17 -10.05 -11.91 6.98
N THR A 18 -9.20 -12.95 6.97
CA THR A 18 -9.61 -14.36 6.98
C THR A 18 -9.57 -14.98 8.38
N GLY A 19 -8.84 -14.41 9.33
CA GLY A 19 -8.53 -15.02 10.63
C GLY A 19 -7.56 -16.19 10.55
N GLU A 20 -6.99 -16.49 9.37
CA GLU A 20 -6.11 -17.62 9.12
C GLU A 20 -4.67 -17.17 8.84
N LYS A 21 -3.70 -18.06 9.12
CA LYS A 21 -2.30 -17.82 8.79
C LYS A 21 -2.01 -18.16 7.33
N HIS A 22 -1.24 -17.30 6.66
CA HIS A 22 -0.83 -17.47 5.26
C HIS A 22 0.69 -17.69 5.13
N PRO A 23 1.23 -18.88 5.48
CA PRO A 23 2.66 -19.15 5.51
C PRO A 23 3.32 -19.05 4.12
N ASN A 24 2.57 -19.30 3.04
CA ASN A 24 3.06 -19.15 1.67
C ASN A 24 3.45 -17.70 1.36
N MET A 25 2.65 -16.73 1.85
CA MET A 25 2.96 -15.30 1.68
C MET A 25 4.26 -14.93 2.39
N LEU A 26 4.48 -15.44 3.61
CA LEU A 26 5.73 -15.22 4.34
C LEU A 26 6.93 -15.81 3.59
N LYS A 27 6.79 -17.06 3.09
CA LYS A 27 7.84 -17.71 2.30
C LYS A 27 8.20 -16.90 1.06
N TRP A 28 7.21 -16.42 0.30
CA TRP A 28 7.47 -15.60 -0.89
C TRP A 28 8.15 -14.29 -0.51
N ALA A 29 7.65 -13.55 0.47
CA ALA A 29 8.24 -12.29 0.94
C ALA A 29 9.71 -12.43 1.36
N THR A 30 10.09 -13.56 1.99
CA THR A 30 11.47 -13.80 2.44
C THR A 30 12.39 -14.30 1.33
N CYS A 31 11.85 -14.94 0.28
CA CYS A 31 12.62 -15.52 -0.81
C CYS A 31 12.80 -14.59 -2.02
N VAL A 32 12.13 -13.43 -2.07
CA VAL A 32 12.27 -12.46 -3.17
C VAL A 32 13.71 -12.00 -3.33
N ARG A 33 14.28 -12.24 -4.51
CA ARG A 33 15.63 -11.81 -4.91
C ARG A 33 15.58 -10.52 -5.75
N SER A 34 16.73 -9.91 -5.97
CA SER A 34 16.82 -8.73 -6.84
C SER A 34 16.37 -9.06 -8.26
N GLY A 35 15.42 -8.25 -8.77
CA GLY A 35 14.84 -8.46 -10.09
C GLY A 35 13.77 -9.55 -10.16
N ASP A 36 13.44 -10.17 -9.02
CA ASP A 36 12.40 -11.20 -8.86
C ASP A 36 12.38 -12.28 -10.00
N PRO A 37 13.52 -12.97 -10.23
CA PRO A 37 13.62 -13.92 -11.35
C PRO A 37 12.64 -15.09 -11.26
N ASP A 38 12.13 -15.37 -10.06
CA ASP A 38 11.19 -16.46 -9.79
C ASP A 38 9.73 -15.96 -9.81
N ASN A 39 9.51 -14.67 -10.11
CA ASN A 39 8.19 -14.01 -10.18
C ASN A 39 7.35 -14.19 -8.90
N LEU A 40 8.00 -14.13 -7.75
CA LEU A 40 7.37 -14.38 -6.45
C LEU A 40 6.43 -13.25 -6.04
N GLU A 41 6.75 -11.99 -6.39
CA GLU A 41 5.89 -10.84 -6.12
C GLU A 41 4.57 -10.92 -6.89
N ALA A 42 4.59 -11.34 -8.17
CA ALA A 42 3.37 -11.54 -8.94
C ALA A 42 2.54 -12.72 -8.43
N ARG A 43 3.20 -13.81 -8.00
CA ARG A 43 2.52 -14.96 -7.36
C ARG A 43 1.87 -14.57 -6.05
N ALA A 44 2.58 -13.81 -5.22
CA ALA A 44 2.04 -13.28 -3.97
C ALA A 44 0.85 -12.35 -4.22
N ALA A 45 0.93 -11.46 -5.23
CA ALA A 45 -0.15 -10.57 -5.60
C ALA A 45 -1.39 -11.34 -6.11
N ALA A 46 -1.20 -12.34 -6.97
CA ALA A 46 -2.31 -13.16 -7.48
C ALA A 46 -3.01 -13.91 -6.34
N TYR A 47 -2.25 -14.53 -5.44
CA TYR A 47 -2.78 -15.21 -4.26
C TYR A 47 -3.53 -14.23 -3.34
N TYR A 48 -2.93 -13.08 -3.06
CA TYR A 48 -3.49 -12.04 -2.21
C TYR A 48 -4.87 -11.59 -2.68
N TRP A 49 -4.97 -11.17 -3.94
CA TRP A 49 -6.23 -10.66 -4.48
C TRP A 49 -7.31 -11.73 -4.61
N LYS A 50 -6.92 -12.96 -4.96
CA LYS A 50 -7.84 -14.08 -5.02
C LYS A 50 -8.42 -14.41 -3.65
N THR A 51 -7.64 -14.25 -2.57
CA THR A 51 -8.03 -14.63 -1.21
C THR A 51 -8.77 -13.51 -0.50
N LEU A 52 -8.34 -12.25 -0.64
CA LEU A 52 -8.85 -11.11 0.13
C LEU A 52 -10.36 -10.92 0.01
N PHE A 53 -10.92 -11.12 -1.18
CA PHE A 53 -12.34 -10.93 -1.44
C PHE A 53 -13.09 -12.24 -1.70
N SER A 54 -12.49 -13.41 -1.43
CA SER A 54 -13.06 -14.72 -1.77
C SER A 54 -14.47 -14.93 -1.23
N ASP A 55 -14.73 -14.47 -0.02
CA ASP A 55 -16.00 -14.67 0.68
C ASP A 55 -17.11 -13.74 0.17
N ASN A 56 -16.74 -12.63 -0.45
CA ASN A 56 -17.67 -11.59 -0.88
C ASN A 56 -17.84 -11.54 -2.40
N ILE A 57 -16.79 -11.88 -3.15
CA ILE A 57 -16.75 -11.73 -4.61
C ILE A 57 -16.12 -12.96 -5.25
N ARG A 58 -16.91 -13.71 -6.02
CA ARG A 58 -16.40 -14.88 -6.73
C ARG A 58 -15.51 -14.45 -7.90
N GLY A 59 -14.25 -14.89 -7.86
CA GLY A 59 -13.33 -14.70 -8.99
C GLY A 59 -12.81 -13.27 -9.16
N PHE A 60 -12.67 -12.52 -8.07
CA PHE A 60 -12.11 -11.16 -8.13
C PHE A 60 -10.73 -11.14 -8.80
N ILE A 61 -10.56 -10.25 -9.75
CA ILE A 61 -9.31 -9.95 -10.44
C ILE A 61 -8.97 -8.48 -10.22
N ARG A 62 -7.78 -8.23 -9.70
CA ARG A 62 -7.27 -6.87 -9.55
C ARG A 62 -6.89 -6.30 -10.90
N GLY A 63 -7.58 -5.26 -11.32
CA GLY A 63 -7.41 -4.58 -12.62
C GLY A 63 -7.41 -3.06 -12.48
N ARG A 64 -7.28 -2.40 -13.63
CA ARG A 64 -7.46 -0.95 -13.75
C ARG A 64 -8.91 -0.57 -14.07
N ASP A 65 -9.75 -1.57 -14.30
CA ASP A 65 -11.15 -1.41 -14.64
C ASP A 65 -11.91 -0.76 -13.48
N GLU A 66 -12.99 -0.06 -13.80
CA GLU A 66 -13.77 0.71 -12.84
C GLU A 66 -14.79 -0.14 -12.07
N ASP A 67 -14.87 -1.44 -12.35
CA ASP A 67 -15.76 -2.36 -11.64
C ASP A 67 -15.41 -2.46 -10.15
N ALA A 68 -16.43 -2.57 -9.32
CA ALA A 68 -16.28 -2.73 -7.88
C ALA A 68 -15.62 -4.09 -7.53
N PRO A 69 -14.67 -4.12 -6.57
CA PRO A 69 -14.12 -3.04 -5.76
C PRO A 69 -12.87 -2.36 -6.36
N ASN A 70 -12.50 -2.61 -7.64
CA ASN A 70 -11.34 -2.00 -8.27
C ASN A 70 -11.45 -0.46 -8.28
N ASN A 71 -12.63 0.09 -8.52
CA ASN A 71 -12.91 1.51 -8.46
C ASN A 71 -12.59 2.11 -7.07
N LEU A 72 -13.00 1.43 -5.98
CA LEU A 72 -12.72 1.86 -4.60
C LEU A 72 -11.21 1.80 -4.29
N LEU A 73 -10.55 0.69 -4.67
CA LEU A 73 -9.10 0.52 -4.51
C LEU A 73 -8.32 1.59 -5.28
N ASN A 74 -8.68 1.84 -6.54
CA ASN A 74 -8.02 2.84 -7.38
C ASN A 74 -8.16 4.24 -6.80
N TYR A 75 -9.36 4.60 -6.31
CA TYR A 75 -9.62 5.88 -5.68
C TYR A 75 -8.83 6.04 -4.37
N GLY A 76 -8.84 5.02 -3.50
CA GLY A 76 -8.08 5.02 -2.26
C GLY A 76 -6.56 5.12 -2.50
N TYR A 77 -6.02 4.42 -3.48
CA TYR A 77 -4.61 4.54 -3.84
C TYR A 77 -4.26 5.92 -4.41
N ALA A 78 -5.16 6.56 -5.14
CA ALA A 78 -4.94 7.94 -5.60
C ALA A 78 -4.82 8.92 -4.42
N ILE A 79 -5.64 8.75 -3.36
CA ILE A 79 -5.57 9.54 -2.13
C ILE A 79 -4.23 9.33 -1.41
N VAL A 80 -3.80 8.07 -1.23
CA VAL A 80 -2.51 7.75 -0.59
C VAL A 80 -1.35 8.30 -1.40
N ARG A 81 -1.38 8.13 -2.73
CA ARG A 81 -0.36 8.71 -3.64
C ARG A 81 -0.24 10.22 -3.46
N ALA A 82 -1.37 10.94 -3.44
CA ALA A 82 -1.37 12.38 -3.26
C ALA A 82 -0.82 12.79 -1.88
N THR A 83 -1.17 12.04 -0.83
CA THR A 83 -0.68 12.26 0.53
C THR A 83 0.83 12.08 0.61
N VAL A 84 1.35 10.99 0.04
CA VAL A 84 2.80 10.70 0.00
C VAL A 84 3.54 11.70 -0.88
N ALA A 85 3.01 12.05 -2.06
CA ALA A 85 3.63 13.05 -2.94
C ALA A 85 3.78 14.40 -2.24
N ARG A 86 2.76 14.86 -1.50
CA ARG A 86 2.84 16.06 -0.68
C ARG A 86 3.91 15.95 0.41
N ALA A 87 3.98 14.82 1.11
CA ALA A 87 4.98 14.58 2.15
C ALA A 87 6.42 14.60 1.59
N LEU A 88 6.63 14.02 0.40
CA LEU A 88 7.92 14.07 -0.31
C LEU A 88 8.33 15.51 -0.63
N VAL A 89 7.42 16.30 -1.22
CA VAL A 89 7.69 17.73 -1.54
C VAL A 89 8.02 18.52 -0.27
N CYS A 90 7.27 18.31 0.81
CA CYS A 90 7.56 18.95 2.12
C CYS A 90 8.92 18.54 2.69
N SER A 91 9.46 17.40 2.29
CA SER A 91 10.79 16.91 2.69
C SER A 91 11.89 17.29 1.69
N GLY A 92 11.62 18.16 0.71
CA GLY A 92 12.56 18.60 -0.31
C GLY A 92 12.85 17.56 -1.42
N LEU A 93 12.00 16.55 -1.57
CA LEU A 93 12.16 15.48 -2.56
C LEU A 93 11.21 15.65 -3.73
N LEU A 94 11.65 15.31 -4.94
CA LEU A 94 10.83 15.32 -6.15
C LEU A 94 10.07 13.99 -6.27
N PRO A 95 8.72 13.99 -6.31
CA PRO A 95 7.91 12.77 -6.42
C PRO A 95 8.17 11.98 -7.71
N THR A 96 8.75 12.60 -8.74
CA THR A 96 9.02 12.03 -10.06
C THR A 96 10.23 11.11 -10.12
N LEU A 97 11.23 11.32 -9.28
CA LEU A 97 12.52 10.59 -9.36
C LEU A 97 12.48 9.31 -8.53
N GLY A 98 11.89 8.25 -9.10
CA GLY A 98 11.75 6.95 -8.44
C GLY A 98 13.05 6.22 -8.22
N VAL A 99 13.09 5.41 -7.16
CA VAL A 99 14.20 4.49 -6.84
C VAL A 99 14.03 3.17 -7.62
N HIS A 100 12.81 2.66 -7.70
CA HIS A 100 12.45 1.42 -8.40
C HIS A 100 11.68 1.70 -9.69
N HIS A 101 10.64 2.52 -9.63
CA HIS A 101 9.85 2.90 -10.80
C HIS A 101 10.62 3.90 -11.67
N ARG A 102 10.76 3.59 -12.97
CA ARG A 102 11.55 4.39 -13.93
C ARG A 102 10.77 4.72 -15.20
N ASN A 103 9.45 4.77 -15.13
CA ASN A 103 8.62 5.12 -16.28
C ASN A 103 8.67 6.63 -16.51
N LYS A 104 9.23 7.07 -17.65
CA LYS A 104 9.38 8.48 -18.03
C LYS A 104 8.04 9.25 -18.16
N TYR A 105 6.94 8.55 -18.31
CA TYR A 105 5.60 9.16 -18.40
C TYR A 105 4.89 9.23 -17.05
N ASN A 106 5.45 8.67 -15.99
CA ASN A 106 4.88 8.71 -14.65
C ASN A 106 5.50 9.84 -13.84
N ALA A 107 4.71 10.89 -13.58
CA ALA A 107 5.13 12.02 -12.76
C ALA A 107 5.26 11.70 -11.25
N TYR A 108 4.95 10.46 -10.83
CA TYR A 108 4.87 10.07 -9.43
C TYR A 108 5.70 8.82 -9.09
N CYS A 109 6.78 8.54 -9.83
CA CYS A 109 7.58 7.34 -9.63
C CYS A 109 8.06 7.15 -8.18
N LEU A 110 8.58 8.21 -7.53
CA LEU A 110 9.02 8.13 -6.14
C LEU A 110 7.83 8.02 -5.18
N ALA A 111 6.73 8.72 -5.46
CA ALA A 111 5.53 8.58 -4.65
C ALA A 111 4.96 7.16 -4.73
N ASP A 112 4.99 6.53 -5.91
CA ASP A 112 4.58 5.14 -6.08
C ASP A 112 5.50 4.17 -5.33
N ASP A 113 6.82 4.41 -5.31
CA ASP A 113 7.77 3.62 -4.52
C ASP A 113 7.49 3.72 -3.01
N ILE A 114 7.25 4.93 -2.51
CA ILE A 114 7.13 5.19 -1.07
C ILE A 114 5.73 4.88 -0.54
N MET A 115 4.70 4.88 -1.39
CA MET A 115 3.35 4.54 -0.97
C MET A 115 3.11 3.03 -0.76
N GLU A 116 3.98 2.16 -1.26
CA GLU A 116 3.77 0.70 -1.18
C GLU A 116 3.44 0.20 0.24
N PRO A 117 4.14 0.61 1.32
CA PRO A 117 3.80 0.20 2.69
C PRO A 117 2.47 0.79 3.22
N TYR A 118 1.90 1.77 2.53
CA TYR A 118 0.63 2.41 2.89
C TYR A 118 -0.57 1.85 2.13
N ARG A 119 -0.36 1.12 1.01
CA ARG A 119 -1.45 0.49 0.25
C ARG A 119 -2.31 -0.45 1.09
N PRO A 120 -1.78 -1.27 2.00
CA PRO A 120 -2.54 -2.18 2.83
C PRO A 120 -3.63 -1.52 3.69
N TYR A 121 -3.45 -0.26 4.07
CA TYR A 121 -4.49 0.48 4.80
C TYR A 121 -5.71 0.79 3.92
N VAL A 122 -5.49 1.03 2.62
CA VAL A 122 -6.57 1.14 1.63
C VAL A 122 -7.26 -0.21 1.47
N ASP A 123 -6.48 -1.28 1.32
CA ASP A 123 -6.98 -2.64 1.11
C ASP A 123 -7.90 -3.07 2.26
N LEU A 124 -7.48 -2.80 3.51
CA LEU A 124 -8.27 -3.09 4.72
C LEU A 124 -9.59 -2.30 4.74
N LEU A 125 -9.53 -0.99 4.45
CA LEU A 125 -10.75 -0.18 4.43
C LEU A 125 -11.71 -0.63 3.34
N VAL A 126 -11.21 -0.92 2.14
CA VAL A 126 -12.04 -1.42 1.04
C VAL A 126 -12.60 -2.81 1.36
N TYR A 127 -11.81 -3.69 1.97
CA TYR A 127 -12.30 -4.98 2.45
C TYR A 127 -13.45 -4.82 3.46
N GLN A 128 -13.32 -3.91 4.42
CA GLN A 128 -14.38 -3.62 5.40
C GLN A 128 -15.64 -3.10 4.71
N ILE A 129 -15.52 -2.15 3.77
CA ILE A 129 -16.64 -1.64 2.99
C ILE A 129 -17.36 -2.77 2.25
N VAL A 130 -16.62 -3.61 1.54
CA VAL A 130 -17.18 -4.73 0.77
C VAL A 130 -17.85 -5.77 1.69
N LYS A 131 -17.28 -6.01 2.87
CA LYS A 131 -17.84 -6.92 3.87
C LYS A 131 -19.17 -6.40 4.46
N GLU A 132 -19.26 -5.10 4.70
CA GLU A 132 -20.42 -4.44 5.31
C GLU A 132 -21.56 -4.20 4.31
N GLU A 133 -21.24 -3.75 3.11
CA GLU A 133 -22.20 -3.21 2.16
C GLU A 133 -22.23 -3.96 0.80
N GLY A 134 -21.29 -4.89 0.59
CA GLY A 134 -21.08 -5.57 -0.70
C GLY A 134 -20.23 -4.74 -1.68
N PRO A 135 -19.98 -5.28 -2.90
CA PRO A 135 -19.24 -4.58 -3.95
C PRO A 135 -20.10 -3.48 -4.57
N LEU A 136 -19.85 -2.23 -4.15
CA LEU A 136 -20.64 -1.07 -4.55
C LEU A 136 -19.89 -0.17 -5.53
N GLU A 137 -20.65 0.51 -6.36
CA GLU A 137 -20.13 1.61 -7.18
C GLU A 137 -19.61 2.77 -6.33
N LEU A 138 -18.62 3.49 -6.88
CA LEU A 138 -17.98 4.63 -6.21
C LEU A 138 -18.94 5.82 -6.14
N ASN A 139 -19.76 5.87 -5.09
CA ASN A 139 -20.69 6.96 -4.79
C ASN A 139 -20.08 7.99 -3.82
N THR A 140 -20.84 9.04 -3.50
CA THR A 140 -20.41 10.13 -2.61
C THR A 140 -20.09 9.63 -1.18
N SER A 141 -20.87 8.69 -0.64
CA SER A 141 -20.62 8.11 0.69
C SER A 141 -19.30 7.33 0.72
N MET A 142 -19.05 6.49 -0.30
CA MET A 142 -17.79 5.74 -0.43
C MET A 142 -16.59 6.66 -0.59
N LYS A 143 -16.72 7.71 -1.40
CA LYS A 143 -15.67 8.74 -1.53
C LYS A 143 -15.36 9.41 -0.19
N ALA A 144 -16.38 9.76 0.61
CA ALA A 144 -16.19 10.35 1.93
C ALA A 144 -15.45 9.38 2.89
N ARG A 145 -15.82 8.10 2.90
CA ARG A 145 -15.10 7.06 3.68
C ARG A 145 -13.64 6.93 3.24
N LEU A 146 -13.38 6.86 1.93
CA LEU A 146 -12.02 6.74 1.40
C LEU A 146 -11.18 7.99 1.65
N LEU A 147 -11.78 9.18 1.63
CA LEU A 147 -11.10 10.46 1.96
C LEU A 147 -10.64 10.53 3.42
N SER A 148 -11.14 9.68 4.31
CA SER A 148 -10.65 9.58 5.69
C SER A 148 -9.31 8.84 5.83
N ILE A 149 -8.84 8.12 4.80
CA ILE A 149 -7.59 7.33 4.82
C ILE A 149 -6.39 8.11 5.38
N PRO A 150 -6.13 9.38 5.01
CA PRO A 150 -5.01 10.13 5.57
C PRO A 150 -5.06 10.34 7.09
N MET A 151 -6.25 10.18 7.68
CA MET A 151 -6.49 10.31 9.13
C MET A 151 -6.47 8.97 9.85
N THR A 152 -6.36 7.84 9.15
CA THR A 152 -6.28 6.51 9.74
C THR A 152 -5.04 6.41 10.64
N ASP A 153 -5.23 5.88 11.85
CA ASP A 153 -4.15 5.64 12.79
C ASP A 153 -3.21 4.55 12.27
N VAL A 154 -1.94 4.86 12.25
CA VAL A 154 -0.87 3.95 11.88
C VAL A 154 0.26 4.00 12.90
N ARG A 155 0.94 2.88 13.11
CA ARG A 155 2.11 2.84 14.01
C ARG A 155 3.38 3.04 13.23
N ILE A 156 4.16 4.07 13.58
CA ILE A 156 5.45 4.38 12.98
C ILE A 156 6.44 4.83 14.05
N ASN A 157 7.66 4.29 14.01
CA ASN A 157 8.72 4.62 14.97
C ASN A 157 8.28 4.53 16.44
N GLY A 158 7.45 3.53 16.78
CA GLY A 158 6.95 3.31 18.13
C GLY A 158 5.77 4.20 18.57
N VAL A 159 5.32 5.12 17.70
CA VAL A 159 4.23 6.07 17.98
C VAL A 159 3.05 5.80 17.06
N THR A 160 1.83 5.94 17.57
CA THR A 160 0.61 5.94 16.76
C THR A 160 0.32 7.36 16.30
N SER A 161 0.10 7.55 15.01
CA SER A 161 -0.20 8.85 14.40
C SER A 161 -1.03 8.69 13.14
N PRO A 162 -1.74 9.75 12.67
CA PRO A 162 -2.43 9.72 11.40
C PRO A 162 -1.50 9.35 10.23
N LEU A 163 -2.01 8.59 9.26
CA LEU A 163 -1.25 8.13 8.08
C LEU A 163 -0.53 9.29 7.38
N MET A 164 -1.15 10.45 7.26
CA MET A 164 -0.52 11.62 6.64
C MET A 164 0.74 12.09 7.40
N ILE A 165 0.75 11.98 8.72
CA ILE A 165 1.93 12.30 9.56
C ILE A 165 2.99 11.22 9.43
N ALA A 166 2.57 9.95 9.42
CA ALA A 166 3.48 8.84 9.17
C ALA A 166 4.16 8.94 7.80
N ALA A 167 3.43 9.35 6.74
CA ALA A 167 4.00 9.60 5.42
C ALA A 167 5.06 10.72 5.45
N THR A 168 4.85 11.76 6.25
CA THR A 168 5.86 12.82 6.45
C THR A 168 7.11 12.27 7.15
N THR A 169 6.93 11.42 8.19
CA THR A 169 8.06 10.76 8.89
C THR A 169 8.86 9.87 7.95
N THR A 170 8.19 9.08 7.11
CA THR A 170 8.84 8.24 6.10
C THR A 170 9.61 9.10 5.10
N SER A 171 9.00 10.15 4.54
CA SER A 171 9.63 11.04 3.56
C SER A 171 10.84 11.78 4.12
N ALA A 172 10.75 12.28 5.36
CA ALA A 172 11.86 12.93 6.04
C ALA A 172 13.02 11.95 6.30
N SER A 173 12.72 10.71 6.70
CA SER A 173 13.75 9.67 6.88
C SER A 173 14.42 9.29 5.56
N LEU A 174 13.69 9.29 4.45
CA LEU A 174 14.23 9.06 3.11
C LEU A 174 15.17 10.21 2.70
N ALA A 175 14.79 11.47 2.95
CA ALA A 175 15.64 12.63 2.68
C ALA A 175 16.97 12.52 3.44
N LYS A 176 16.93 12.15 4.74
CA LYS A 176 18.14 11.87 5.53
C LYS A 176 19.02 10.76 4.94
N CYS A 177 18.40 9.71 4.38
CA CYS A 177 19.15 8.66 3.69
C CYS A 177 19.87 9.20 2.46
N PHE A 178 19.23 10.06 1.66
CA PHE A 178 19.88 10.69 0.49
C PHE A 178 21.00 11.66 0.88
N CYS A 179 20.87 12.33 2.04
CA CYS A 179 21.94 13.17 2.59
C CYS A 179 23.07 12.38 3.26
N GLY A 180 22.96 11.06 3.37
CA GLY A 180 23.96 10.22 4.06
C GLY A 180 23.89 10.26 5.59
N GLU A 181 22.88 10.92 6.15
CA GLU A 181 22.67 11.06 7.60
C GLU A 181 22.03 9.81 8.23
N SER A 182 21.40 8.97 7.42
CA SER A 182 20.78 7.72 7.86
C SER A 182 21.01 6.61 6.83
N LYS A 183 21.00 5.35 7.30
CA LYS A 183 21.09 4.17 6.44
C LYS A 183 19.76 3.44 6.26
N GLN A 184 18.70 3.91 6.92
CA GLN A 184 17.41 3.22 6.92
C GLN A 184 16.27 4.22 6.77
N VAL A 185 15.32 3.87 5.92
CA VAL A 185 14.02 4.56 5.82
C VAL A 185 13.07 3.97 6.86
N ILE A 186 12.35 4.84 7.55
CA ILE A 186 11.35 4.47 8.56
C ILE A 186 10.02 4.26 7.86
N TYR A 187 9.43 3.07 8.02
CA TYR A 187 8.12 2.72 7.46
C TYR A 187 7.10 2.45 8.57
N PRO A 188 5.79 2.58 8.28
CA PRO A 188 4.75 2.20 9.23
C PRO A 188 4.76 0.69 9.46
N ILE A 189 4.20 0.26 10.59
CA ILE A 189 3.97 -1.15 10.93
C ILE A 189 2.47 -1.36 10.92
N LEU A 190 1.98 -2.28 10.11
CA LEU A 190 0.59 -2.72 10.14
C LEU A 190 0.39 -3.58 11.40
N GLN A 191 -0.64 -3.24 12.19
CA GLN A 191 -1.00 -3.97 13.42
C GLN A 191 -2.30 -4.73 13.21
#